data_74a47d97502678cb173cd4d3f0229a1e
#
_entry.id   74a47d97502678cb173cd4d3f0229a1e
#
_cell.length_a   1.000
_cell.length_b   1.000
_cell.length_c   1.000
_cell.angle_alpha   90.00
_cell.angle_beta   90.00
_cell.angle_gamma   90.00
#
_symmetry.space_group_name_H-M   'P 1'
#
loop_
_entity.id
_entity.type
_entity.pdbx_description
1 polymer ?
#
loop_
_entity_poly.entity_id
_entity_poly.type
_entity_poly.pdbx_seq_one_letter_code
_entity_poly.pdbx_strand_id
1 'polypeptide(L)'
;MKYYIAPLALVLSSVLTTTVQAETQLFISTSINQDAQIQLNYPAAVRIEQIVQDGLVQLPKYNKTNQNEVVPIYWLGAALLDIENTAVLETKRQQVLTLLSKMGEAKDDSAYIAKLAKLAQFIRNLKLGQRVIQPLDVDVIRINDSYNALINGRFLLVLPPRPTTVTVLGAVAQTGSFTWQNQLSSKDYLKQAGILNNAETSFIWIIQPDGQAIKQPIAYWNHQTQDIAPGATLYVEFSSGFGDDTSLNENMIELLRNRAL
;
A
#
# COMPACT_ATOMS: atom_id res chain seq x y z
N MET A 1 54.77 -48.64 47.15
CA MET A 1 53.48 -48.33 46.55
C MET A 1 53.43 -46.80 46.24
N LYS A 2 53.57 -46.43 44.99
CA LYS A 2 53.52 -44.99 44.53
C LYS A 2 52.14 -44.75 43.88
N TYR A 3 51.33 -43.92 44.51
CA TYR A 3 50.07 -43.50 43.92
C TYR A 3 50.28 -42.29 42.99
N TYR A 4 49.95 -42.46 41.70
CA TYR A 4 49.87 -41.35 40.74
C TYR A 4 48.47 -40.77 40.77
N ILE A 5 48.37 -39.50 41.12
CA ILE A 5 47.14 -38.72 41.06
C ILE A 5 47.19 -37.98 39.71
N ALA A 6 46.28 -38.31 38.76
CA ALA A 6 46.14 -37.61 37.49
C ALA A 6 45.27 -36.36 37.69
N PRO A 7 45.62 -35.20 37.16
CA PRO A 7 44.76 -34.02 37.23
C PRO A 7 43.63 -34.12 36.24
N LEU A 8 42.40 -33.99 36.73
CA LEU A 8 41.18 -33.90 35.94
C LEU A 8 41.10 -32.47 35.37
N ALA A 9 41.38 -32.30 34.08
CA ALA A 9 41.23 -31.00 33.38
C ALA A 9 39.74 -30.78 33.06
N LEU A 10 39.12 -29.82 33.76
CA LEU A 10 37.77 -29.32 33.51
C LEU A 10 37.79 -28.42 32.29
N VAL A 11 37.32 -28.91 31.13
CA VAL A 11 37.13 -28.09 29.92
C VAL A 11 35.83 -27.33 30.04
N LEU A 12 35.93 -26.05 30.37
CA LEU A 12 34.80 -25.12 30.39
C LEU A 12 34.49 -24.72 28.90
N SER A 13 33.52 -25.39 28.27
CA SER A 13 33.02 -24.99 26.98
C SER A 13 32.11 -23.76 27.14
N SER A 14 32.62 -22.58 26.84
CA SER A 14 31.81 -21.36 26.73
C SER A 14 30.94 -21.44 25.47
N VAL A 15 29.63 -21.69 25.66
CA VAL A 15 28.64 -21.57 24.62
C VAL A 15 28.47 -20.08 24.35
N LEU A 16 29.09 -19.59 23.27
CA LEU A 16 28.81 -18.27 22.72
C LEU A 16 27.40 -18.28 22.12
N THR A 17 26.42 -17.86 22.89
CA THR A 17 25.10 -17.56 22.37
C THR A 17 25.23 -16.30 21.52
N THR A 18 25.35 -16.47 20.20
CA THR A 18 25.13 -15.35 19.27
C THR A 18 23.66 -14.98 19.33
N THR A 19 23.35 -13.89 20.01
CA THR A 19 22.04 -13.26 19.88
C THR A 19 21.93 -12.79 18.44
N VAL A 20 21.08 -13.47 17.65
CA VAL A 20 20.67 -12.94 16.33
C VAL A 20 19.88 -11.68 16.62
N GLN A 21 20.54 -10.55 16.50
CA GLN A 21 19.89 -9.24 16.60
C GLN A 21 19.09 -9.05 15.32
N ALA A 22 17.79 -8.82 15.43
CA ALA A 22 16.93 -8.63 14.28
C ALA A 22 17.37 -7.34 13.53
N GLU A 23 17.96 -7.51 12.37
CA GLU A 23 18.37 -6.41 11.50
C GLU A 23 17.14 -5.78 10.86
N THR A 24 17.08 -4.45 10.81
CA THR A 24 16.04 -3.73 10.09
C THR A 24 16.62 -3.14 8.81
N GLN A 25 15.98 -3.42 7.68
CA GLN A 25 16.37 -2.89 6.37
C GLN A 25 15.30 -1.91 5.89
N LEU A 26 15.72 -0.71 5.58
CA LEU A 26 14.87 0.35 5.05
C LEU A 26 15.24 0.67 3.62
N PHE A 27 14.28 0.54 2.72
CA PHE A 27 14.36 1.02 1.35
C PHE A 27 13.60 2.33 1.24
N ILE A 28 14.14 3.31 0.53
CA ILE A 28 13.52 4.63 0.39
C ILE A 28 13.33 4.95 -1.09
N SER A 29 12.14 5.42 -1.45
CA SER A 29 11.78 5.82 -2.80
C SER A 29 10.85 7.03 -2.78
N THR A 30 10.75 7.73 -3.91
CA THR A 30 9.75 8.78 -4.14
C THR A 30 8.48 8.26 -4.79
N SER A 31 8.46 6.99 -5.23
CA SER A 31 7.28 6.32 -5.79
C SER A 31 7.40 4.82 -5.62
N ILE A 32 6.28 4.15 -5.38
CA ILE A 32 6.21 2.68 -5.35
C ILE A 32 6.60 2.05 -6.70
N ASN A 33 6.44 2.78 -7.80
CA ASN A 33 6.71 2.29 -9.16
C ASN A 33 8.19 2.42 -9.56
N GLN A 34 9.00 3.10 -8.77
CA GLN A 34 10.44 3.21 -8.96
C GLN A 34 11.17 2.21 -8.07
N ASP A 35 12.31 1.73 -8.54
CA ASP A 35 13.19 0.93 -7.69
C ASP A 35 13.71 1.80 -6.53
N ALA A 36 13.82 1.19 -5.36
CA ALA A 36 14.32 1.88 -4.19
C ALA A 36 15.75 2.35 -4.45
N GLN A 37 15.96 3.66 -4.31
CA GLN A 37 17.22 4.30 -4.66
C GLN A 37 18.20 4.35 -3.49
N ILE A 38 17.67 4.18 -2.27
CA ILE A 38 18.44 4.31 -1.04
C ILE A 38 18.10 3.10 -0.17
N GLN A 39 19.14 2.47 0.38
CA GLN A 39 19.02 1.41 1.38
C GLN A 39 19.78 1.82 2.64
N LEU A 40 19.12 1.68 3.78
CA LEU A 40 19.71 1.84 5.10
C LEU A 40 19.55 0.53 5.88
N ASN A 41 20.57 0.17 6.66
CA ASN A 41 20.56 -1.01 7.52
C ASN A 41 20.74 -0.57 8.97
N TYR A 42 19.87 -1.07 9.83
CA TYR A 42 19.92 -0.85 11.28
C TYR A 42 20.23 -2.19 11.97
N PRO A 43 21.17 -2.20 12.94
CA PRO A 43 21.58 -3.44 13.58
C PRO A 43 20.54 -3.99 14.55
N ALA A 44 19.41 -3.29 14.76
CA ALA A 44 18.33 -3.67 15.67
C ALA A 44 17.00 -3.10 15.19
N ALA A 45 15.93 -3.35 15.93
CA ALA A 45 14.65 -2.67 15.76
C ALA A 45 14.81 -1.15 15.87
N VAL A 46 14.09 -0.39 15.04
CA VAL A 46 14.20 1.06 14.91
C VAL A 46 12.83 1.73 15.08
N ARG A 47 12.80 2.95 15.59
CA ARG A 47 11.58 3.75 15.73
C ARG A 47 11.14 4.30 14.38
N ILE A 48 9.82 4.39 14.17
CA ILE A 48 9.26 4.95 12.93
C ILE A 48 9.71 6.39 12.72
N GLU A 49 9.77 7.20 13.76
CA GLU A 49 10.31 8.57 13.70
C GLU A 49 11.72 8.60 13.10
N GLN A 50 12.61 7.73 13.60
CA GLN A 50 13.99 7.66 13.11
C GLN A 50 14.04 7.29 11.62
N ILE A 51 13.24 6.32 11.21
CA ILE A 51 13.13 5.90 9.79
C ILE A 51 12.73 7.07 8.90
N VAL A 52 11.71 7.83 9.31
CA VAL A 52 11.23 8.98 8.52
C VAL A 52 12.26 10.08 8.47
N GLN A 53 12.91 10.40 9.61
CA GLN A 53 13.99 11.41 9.66
C GLN A 53 15.17 11.03 8.77
N ASP A 54 15.62 9.78 8.83
CA ASP A 54 16.72 9.29 7.99
C ASP A 54 16.34 9.36 6.50
N GLY A 55 15.08 9.04 6.17
CA GLY A 55 14.54 9.21 4.82
C GLY A 55 14.61 10.65 4.34
N LEU A 56 14.19 11.59 5.17
CA LEU A 56 14.25 13.02 4.86
C LEU A 56 15.67 13.55 4.64
N VAL A 57 16.63 13.04 5.41
CA VAL A 57 18.05 13.44 5.28
C VAL A 57 18.68 12.88 3.98
N GLN A 58 18.24 11.70 3.53
CA GLN A 58 18.85 11.03 2.37
C GLN A 58 18.25 11.48 1.03
N LEU A 59 16.93 11.71 0.96
CA LEU A 59 16.23 12.09 -0.27
C LEU A 59 16.84 13.30 -1.02
N PRO A 60 17.18 14.42 -0.37
CA PRO A 60 17.74 15.58 -1.06
C PRO A 60 19.10 15.31 -1.71
N LYS A 61 19.86 14.34 -1.19
CA LYS A 61 21.15 13.94 -1.77
C LYS A 61 20.99 13.23 -3.11
N TYR A 62 19.85 12.60 -3.31
CA TYR A 62 19.53 11.80 -4.49
C TYR A 62 18.94 12.64 -5.63
N ASN A 63 18.10 13.63 -5.28
CA ASN A 63 17.42 14.49 -6.26
C ASN A 63 18.36 15.54 -6.93
N LYS A 64 19.66 15.53 -6.64
CA LYS A 64 20.64 16.49 -7.19
C LYS A 64 20.97 16.30 -8.68
N THR A 65 20.30 15.38 -9.39
CA THR A 65 20.74 15.04 -10.75
C THR A 65 20.35 16.07 -11.80
N ASN A 66 19.30 16.88 -11.63
CA ASN A 66 18.95 17.95 -12.58
C ASN A 66 17.96 18.95 -11.99
N GLN A 67 18.43 20.06 -11.49
CA GLN A 67 17.70 21.25 -11.07
C GLN A 67 17.55 21.43 -9.54
N ASN A 68 17.82 22.66 -9.09
CA ASN A 68 17.79 23.13 -7.70
C ASN A 68 16.36 23.20 -7.08
N GLU A 69 15.38 22.47 -7.59
CA GLU A 69 14.02 22.46 -7.06
C GLU A 69 13.83 21.29 -6.07
N VAL A 70 13.68 21.63 -4.81
CA VAL A 70 13.22 20.68 -3.78
C VAL A 70 11.73 20.45 -4.00
N VAL A 71 11.37 19.29 -4.57
CA VAL A 71 9.97 18.91 -4.69
C VAL A 71 9.40 18.62 -3.30
N PRO A 72 8.36 19.32 -2.84
CA PRO A 72 7.81 19.12 -1.51
C PRO A 72 7.17 17.73 -1.39
N ILE A 73 7.37 17.10 -0.24
CA ILE A 73 6.78 15.79 0.07
C ILE A 73 5.27 15.96 0.30
N TYR A 74 4.50 15.09 -0.31
CA TYR A 74 3.07 14.99 -0.09
C TYR A 74 2.79 14.02 1.07
N TRP A 75 2.72 14.56 2.29
CA TRP A 75 2.61 13.77 3.52
C TRP A 75 1.39 12.84 3.57
N LEU A 76 0.25 13.26 3.02
CA LEU A 76 -0.92 12.39 2.93
C LEU A 76 -0.65 11.14 2.07
N GLY A 77 0.27 11.24 1.11
CA GLY A 77 0.67 10.12 0.25
C GLY A 77 1.88 9.34 0.77
N ALA A 78 2.54 9.81 1.83
CA ALA A 78 3.64 9.09 2.43
C ALA A 78 3.20 7.70 2.92
N ALA A 79 4.03 6.69 2.70
CA ALA A 79 3.70 5.31 3.06
C ALA A 79 4.92 4.58 3.62
N LEU A 80 4.71 3.83 4.69
CA LEU A 80 5.65 2.84 5.20
C LEU A 80 5.03 1.46 4.99
N LEU A 81 5.70 0.63 4.21
CA LEU A 81 5.25 -0.70 3.82
C LEU A 81 6.20 -1.77 4.35
N ASP A 82 5.69 -2.74 5.08
CA ASP A 82 6.38 -4.00 5.33
C ASP A 82 6.37 -4.81 4.03
N ILE A 83 7.54 -5.01 3.44
CA ILE A 83 7.72 -5.72 2.17
C ILE A 83 8.16 -7.17 2.35
N GLU A 84 8.29 -7.63 3.58
CA GLU A 84 8.61 -9.02 3.91
C GLU A 84 7.33 -9.86 4.11
N ASN A 85 6.35 -9.33 4.84
CA ASN A 85 5.14 -10.05 5.24
C ASN A 85 3.99 -9.85 4.24
N THR A 86 4.21 -10.16 2.96
CA THR A 86 3.24 -9.92 1.87
C THR A 86 2.38 -11.13 1.50
N ALA A 87 2.61 -12.31 2.08
CA ALA A 87 1.97 -13.57 1.68
C ALA A 87 0.42 -13.50 1.69
N VAL A 88 -0.17 -12.82 2.69
CA VAL A 88 -1.63 -12.66 2.78
C VAL A 88 -2.15 -11.79 1.64
N LEU A 89 -1.46 -10.70 1.32
CA LEU A 89 -1.83 -9.81 0.20
C LEU A 89 -1.70 -10.51 -1.15
N GLU A 90 -0.66 -11.32 -1.33
CA GLU A 90 -0.50 -12.12 -2.55
C GLU A 90 -1.61 -13.18 -2.70
N THR A 91 -2.03 -13.81 -1.61
CA THR A 91 -3.17 -14.72 -1.62
C THR A 91 -4.45 -13.99 -2.04
N LYS A 92 -4.73 -12.82 -1.46
CA LYS A 92 -5.88 -11.99 -1.84
C LYS A 92 -5.81 -11.55 -3.30
N ARG A 93 -4.63 -11.19 -3.81
CA ARG A 93 -4.40 -10.89 -5.23
C ARG A 93 -4.81 -12.05 -6.13
N GLN A 94 -4.36 -13.27 -5.83
CA GLN A 94 -4.71 -14.45 -6.61
C GLN A 94 -6.21 -14.76 -6.58
N GLN A 95 -6.85 -14.58 -5.43
CA GLN A 95 -8.31 -14.73 -5.30
C GLN A 95 -9.05 -13.73 -6.21
N VAL A 96 -8.67 -12.44 -6.16
CA VAL A 96 -9.25 -11.41 -7.05
C VAL A 96 -9.07 -11.77 -8.52
N LEU A 97 -7.88 -12.16 -8.94
CA LEU A 97 -7.61 -12.52 -10.33
C LEU A 97 -8.42 -13.72 -10.78
N THR A 98 -8.58 -14.72 -9.92
CA THR A 98 -9.41 -15.91 -10.18
C THR A 98 -10.88 -15.54 -10.33
N LEU A 99 -11.42 -14.69 -9.47
CA LEU A 99 -12.82 -14.25 -9.52
C LEU A 99 -13.08 -13.40 -10.77
N LEU A 100 -12.18 -12.49 -11.14
CA LEU A 100 -12.30 -11.71 -12.38
C LEU A 100 -12.27 -12.60 -13.62
N SER A 101 -11.47 -13.68 -13.64
CA SER A 101 -11.47 -14.67 -14.73
C SER A 101 -12.80 -15.39 -14.83
N LYS A 102 -13.31 -15.92 -13.72
CA LYS A 102 -14.62 -16.59 -13.67
C LYS A 102 -15.76 -15.68 -14.15
N MET A 103 -15.72 -14.39 -13.77
CA MET A 103 -16.71 -13.41 -14.23
C MET A 103 -16.65 -13.20 -15.74
N GLY A 104 -15.47 -13.23 -16.34
CA GLY A 104 -15.28 -13.16 -17.79
C GLY A 104 -15.78 -14.40 -18.51
N GLU A 105 -15.50 -15.59 -17.97
CA GLU A 105 -15.93 -16.89 -18.52
C GLU A 105 -17.45 -17.06 -18.50
N ALA A 106 -18.13 -16.45 -17.52
CA ALA A 106 -19.58 -16.55 -17.35
C ALA A 106 -20.39 -15.67 -18.32
N LYS A 107 -19.74 -14.86 -19.17
CA LYS A 107 -20.40 -13.93 -20.11
C LYS A 107 -19.79 -14.03 -21.50
N ASP A 108 -20.68 -14.12 -22.51
CA ASP A 108 -20.30 -14.01 -23.93
C ASP A 108 -20.37 -12.54 -24.39
N ASP A 109 -19.54 -11.69 -23.76
CA ASP A 109 -19.42 -10.27 -24.08
C ASP A 109 -17.94 -9.88 -24.11
N SER A 110 -17.38 -9.81 -25.31
CA SER A 110 -15.96 -9.49 -25.51
C SER A 110 -15.56 -8.12 -24.98
N ALA A 111 -16.45 -7.14 -25.01
CA ALA A 111 -16.19 -5.79 -24.49
C ALA A 111 -16.14 -5.79 -22.96
N TYR A 112 -17.00 -6.57 -22.31
CA TYR A 112 -16.98 -6.76 -20.86
C TYR A 112 -15.70 -7.50 -20.42
N ILE A 113 -15.37 -8.61 -21.13
CA ILE A 113 -14.14 -9.38 -20.87
C ILE A 113 -12.90 -8.49 -20.98
N ALA A 114 -12.83 -7.61 -21.99
CA ALA A 114 -11.71 -6.69 -22.15
C ALA A 114 -11.58 -5.68 -20.97
N LYS A 115 -12.70 -5.23 -20.39
CA LYS A 115 -12.69 -4.36 -19.20
C LYS A 115 -12.17 -5.10 -17.96
N LEU A 116 -12.64 -6.34 -17.74
CA LEU A 116 -12.12 -7.19 -16.67
C LEU A 116 -10.62 -7.48 -16.83
N ALA A 117 -10.17 -7.71 -18.07
CA ALA A 117 -8.76 -7.95 -18.37
C ALA A 117 -7.89 -6.73 -18.03
N LYS A 118 -8.35 -5.50 -18.30
CA LYS A 118 -7.67 -4.26 -17.90
C LYS A 118 -7.57 -4.14 -16.39
N LEU A 119 -8.66 -4.41 -15.67
CA LEU A 119 -8.65 -4.42 -14.20
C LEU A 119 -7.69 -5.48 -13.66
N ALA A 120 -7.75 -6.70 -14.20
CA ALA A 120 -6.83 -7.77 -13.81
C ALA A 120 -5.37 -7.42 -14.09
N GLN A 121 -5.07 -6.74 -15.20
CA GLN A 121 -3.73 -6.25 -15.52
C GLN A 121 -3.26 -5.21 -14.48
N PHE A 122 -4.14 -4.28 -14.09
CA PHE A 122 -3.82 -3.32 -13.04
C PHE A 122 -3.48 -4.03 -11.72
N ILE A 123 -4.30 -5.01 -11.30
CA ILE A 123 -4.09 -5.77 -10.06
C ILE A 123 -2.81 -6.62 -10.11
N ARG A 124 -2.45 -7.23 -11.25
CA ARG A 124 -1.17 -7.94 -11.39
C ARG A 124 0.03 -7.04 -11.19
N ASN A 125 -0.06 -5.80 -11.66
CA ASN A 125 1.04 -4.84 -11.63
C ASN A 125 1.15 -4.07 -10.31
N LEU A 126 0.21 -4.24 -9.37
CA LEU A 126 0.29 -3.60 -8.06
C LEU A 126 1.56 -4.05 -7.34
N LYS A 127 2.38 -3.11 -6.93
CA LYS A 127 3.42 -3.35 -5.93
C LYS A 127 2.78 -3.22 -4.55
N LEU A 128 2.84 -4.26 -3.75
CA LEU A 128 2.16 -4.38 -2.47
C LEU A 128 3.17 -4.52 -1.34
N GLY A 129 2.80 -3.97 -0.19
CA GLY A 129 3.44 -4.21 1.10
C GLY A 129 2.41 -4.00 2.18
N GLN A 130 2.53 -4.70 3.31
CA GLN A 130 1.63 -4.47 4.43
C GLN A 130 1.81 -3.05 4.95
N ARG A 131 0.83 -2.19 4.71
CA ARG A 131 0.93 -0.77 5.04
C ARG A 131 0.77 -0.52 6.53
N VAL A 132 1.66 0.28 7.09
CA VAL A 132 1.50 0.89 8.42
C VAL A 132 0.56 2.08 8.25
N ILE A 133 -0.70 1.92 8.65
CA ILE A 133 -1.74 2.95 8.45
C ILE A 133 -1.71 3.93 9.62
N GLN A 134 -0.89 4.96 9.48
CA GLN A 134 -0.77 6.08 10.42
C GLN A 134 -0.16 7.29 9.71
N PRO A 135 -0.26 8.51 10.27
CA PRO A 135 0.51 9.66 9.80
C PRO A 135 2.02 9.39 9.91
N LEU A 136 2.76 9.78 8.87
CA LEU A 136 4.22 9.68 8.82
C LEU A 136 4.92 11.04 8.91
N ASP A 137 4.16 12.12 9.07
CA ASP A 137 4.73 13.44 9.38
C ASP A 137 5.42 13.38 10.74
N VAL A 138 6.71 13.76 10.77
CA VAL A 138 7.55 13.67 11.98
C VAL A 138 6.97 14.48 13.14
N ASP A 139 6.39 15.65 12.86
CA ASP A 139 5.81 16.49 13.89
C ASP A 139 4.56 15.84 14.51
N VAL A 140 3.75 15.13 13.68
CA VAL A 140 2.60 14.38 14.15
C VAL A 140 3.02 13.14 14.96
N ILE A 141 4.08 12.43 14.54
CA ILE A 141 4.61 11.29 15.27
C ILE A 141 5.10 11.72 16.66
N ARG A 142 5.77 12.87 16.77
CA ARG A 142 6.30 13.39 18.04
C ARG A 142 5.22 13.80 19.04
N ILE A 143 4.06 14.21 18.56
CA ILE A 143 2.93 14.60 19.43
C ILE A 143 2.21 13.36 19.99
N ASN A 144 2.28 12.22 19.28
CA ASN A 144 1.58 11.02 19.68
C ASN A 144 2.50 9.78 19.66
N ASP A 145 2.95 9.37 20.84
CA ASP A 145 3.86 8.24 21.01
C ASP A 145 3.34 6.92 20.41
N SER A 146 2.01 6.77 20.26
CA SER A 146 1.41 5.58 19.63
C SER A 146 1.82 5.42 18.16
N TYR A 147 2.23 6.49 17.51
CA TYR A 147 2.72 6.46 16.13
C TYR A 147 4.22 6.17 16.01
N ASN A 148 4.93 6.10 17.14
CA ASN A 148 6.39 5.88 17.16
C ASN A 148 6.76 4.47 17.61
N ALA A 149 6.12 3.45 17.02
CA ALA A 149 6.40 2.06 17.31
C ALA A 149 7.85 1.67 16.94
N LEU A 150 8.41 0.69 17.66
CA LEU A 150 9.60 -0.04 17.24
C LEU A 150 9.21 -1.06 16.18
N ILE A 151 9.91 -1.05 15.06
CA ILE A 151 9.71 -2.01 13.97
C ILE A 151 11.01 -2.72 13.64
N ASN A 152 10.92 -3.94 13.15
CA ASN A 152 12.02 -4.75 12.65
C ASN A 152 11.58 -5.54 11.43
N GLY A 153 12.53 -5.86 10.53
CA GLY A 153 12.26 -6.53 9.25
C GLY A 153 12.60 -5.63 8.06
N ARG A 154 11.93 -5.85 6.93
CA ARG A 154 12.21 -5.15 5.67
C ARG A 154 11.08 -4.18 5.32
N PHE A 155 11.41 -2.91 5.25
CA PHE A 155 10.44 -1.86 5.00
C PHE A 155 10.79 -1.02 3.77
N LEU A 156 9.76 -0.54 3.08
CA LEU A 156 9.86 0.47 2.04
C LEU A 156 9.16 1.75 2.53
N LEU A 157 9.91 2.84 2.64
CA LEU A 157 9.41 4.18 2.88
C LEU A 157 9.23 4.89 1.53
N VAL A 158 8.01 5.25 1.20
CA VAL A 158 7.68 6.04 0.01
C VAL A 158 7.34 7.46 0.45
N LEU A 159 8.10 8.44 -0.06
CA LEU A 159 7.90 9.86 0.19
C LEU A 159 7.60 10.58 -1.14
N PRO A 160 6.36 10.54 -1.63
CA PRO A 160 6.02 10.94 -2.98
C PRO A 160 5.85 12.45 -3.10
N PRO A 161 6.02 13.01 -4.32
CA PRO A 161 5.49 14.31 -4.65
C PRO A 161 3.97 14.28 -4.70
N ARG A 162 3.33 15.45 -4.66
CA ARG A 162 1.87 15.56 -4.79
C ARG A 162 1.41 15.11 -6.19
N PRO A 163 0.54 14.07 -6.29
CA PRO A 163 0.02 13.64 -7.59
C PRO A 163 -0.98 14.65 -8.16
N THR A 164 -1.19 14.55 -9.48
CA THR A 164 -2.17 15.36 -10.21
C THR A 164 -3.37 14.55 -10.68
N THR A 165 -3.49 13.30 -10.26
CA THR A 165 -4.52 12.38 -10.74
C THR A 165 -5.23 11.68 -9.59
N VAL A 166 -6.42 11.14 -9.88
CA VAL A 166 -7.11 10.11 -9.13
C VAL A 166 -7.24 8.87 -9.99
N THR A 167 -7.33 7.70 -9.37
CA THR A 167 -7.53 6.43 -10.08
C THR A 167 -8.96 5.96 -9.91
N VAL A 168 -9.64 5.55 -10.98
CA VAL A 168 -10.99 4.95 -10.92
C VAL A 168 -10.92 3.50 -11.37
N LEU A 169 -11.44 2.59 -10.55
CA LEU A 169 -11.33 1.14 -10.72
C LEU A 169 -12.66 0.44 -10.40
N GLY A 170 -12.76 -0.84 -10.77
CA GLY A 170 -13.88 -1.72 -10.45
C GLY A 170 -14.90 -1.83 -11.58
N ALA A 171 -16.19 -1.81 -11.25
CA ALA A 171 -17.28 -1.98 -12.20
C ALA A 171 -17.53 -0.71 -13.04
N VAL A 172 -16.51 -0.25 -13.76
CA VAL A 172 -16.53 0.95 -14.61
C VAL A 172 -16.13 0.63 -16.05
N ALA A 173 -16.59 1.47 -16.99
CA ALA A 173 -16.28 1.31 -18.41
C ALA A 173 -14.83 1.67 -18.72
N GLN A 174 -14.29 2.70 -18.04
CA GLN A 174 -12.92 3.18 -18.20
C GLN A 174 -12.18 3.10 -16.87
N THR A 175 -11.40 2.03 -16.70
CA THR A 175 -10.44 1.86 -15.60
C THR A 175 -9.18 2.67 -15.89
N GLY A 176 -8.69 3.45 -14.92
CA GLY A 176 -7.43 4.19 -15.06
C GLY A 176 -7.37 5.49 -14.29
N SER A 177 -6.41 6.34 -14.68
CA SER A 177 -6.15 7.63 -14.05
C SER A 177 -6.93 8.75 -14.72
N PHE A 178 -7.52 9.62 -13.89
CA PHE A 178 -8.24 10.83 -14.28
C PHE A 178 -7.55 12.04 -13.67
N THR A 179 -7.55 13.16 -14.34
CA THR A 179 -6.98 14.40 -13.80
C THR A 179 -7.71 14.81 -12.53
N TRP A 180 -6.97 14.98 -11.44
CA TRP A 180 -7.54 15.54 -10.22
C TRP A 180 -7.91 17.00 -10.40
N GLN A 181 -9.09 17.38 -9.95
CA GLN A 181 -9.54 18.76 -9.95
C GLN A 181 -10.17 19.07 -8.61
N ASN A 182 -9.87 20.26 -8.09
CA ASN A 182 -10.52 20.73 -6.88
C ASN A 182 -12.04 20.81 -7.11
N GLN A 183 -12.82 20.40 -6.13
CA GLN A 183 -14.30 20.40 -6.14
C GLN A 183 -14.99 19.35 -7.02
N LEU A 184 -14.28 18.50 -7.77
CA LEU A 184 -14.93 17.36 -8.40
C LEU A 184 -15.33 16.32 -7.36
N SER A 185 -16.60 15.93 -7.39
CA SER A 185 -17.15 14.88 -6.55
C SER A 185 -16.85 13.48 -7.11
N SER A 186 -17.05 12.46 -6.28
CA SER A 186 -16.98 11.07 -6.73
C SER A 186 -17.93 10.79 -7.90
N LYS A 187 -19.12 11.40 -7.91
CA LYS A 187 -20.09 11.27 -9.00
C LYS A 187 -19.58 11.83 -10.31
N ASP A 188 -18.82 12.93 -10.27
CA ASP A 188 -18.27 13.53 -11.49
C ASP A 188 -17.20 12.62 -12.12
N TYR A 189 -16.36 11.99 -11.29
CA TYR A 189 -15.40 10.99 -11.77
C TYR A 189 -16.10 9.73 -12.27
N LEU A 190 -17.15 9.26 -11.61
CA LEU A 190 -17.94 8.12 -12.09
C LEU A 190 -18.64 8.40 -13.42
N LYS A 191 -19.14 9.64 -13.62
CA LYS A 191 -19.71 10.05 -14.89
C LYS A 191 -18.69 10.03 -16.02
N GLN A 192 -17.44 10.44 -15.74
CA GLN A 192 -16.34 10.37 -16.71
C GLN A 192 -15.92 8.91 -16.99
N ALA A 193 -15.82 8.08 -15.97
CA ALA A 193 -15.40 6.69 -16.09
C ALA A 193 -16.48 5.79 -16.70
N GLY A 194 -17.76 6.18 -16.58
CA GLY A 194 -18.92 5.36 -16.94
C GLY A 194 -19.11 4.17 -15.99
N ILE A 195 -20.35 3.89 -15.60
CA ILE A 195 -20.69 2.79 -14.69
C ILE A 195 -21.19 1.61 -15.51
N LEU A 196 -20.77 0.38 -15.16
CA LEU A 196 -21.27 -0.85 -15.78
C LEU A 196 -22.64 -1.24 -15.22
N ASN A 197 -23.43 -2.01 -15.99
CA ASN A 197 -24.75 -2.46 -15.57
C ASN A 197 -24.75 -3.35 -14.32
N ASN A 198 -23.62 -3.98 -14.03
CA ASN A 198 -23.44 -4.84 -12.84
C ASN A 198 -22.63 -4.13 -11.72
N ALA A 199 -22.65 -2.83 -11.69
CA ALA A 199 -22.03 -2.05 -10.64
C ALA A 199 -22.96 -1.85 -9.45
N GLU A 200 -22.38 -1.74 -8.24
CA GLU A 200 -23.08 -1.19 -7.10
C GLU A 200 -23.25 0.32 -7.29
N THR A 201 -24.47 0.81 -7.17
CA THR A 201 -24.83 2.21 -7.45
C THR A 201 -25.17 3.03 -6.21
N SER A 202 -25.29 2.37 -5.06
CA SER A 202 -25.63 3.04 -3.80
C SER A 202 -24.41 3.62 -3.09
N PHE A 203 -23.25 3.05 -3.33
CA PHE A 203 -22.00 3.38 -2.65
C PHE A 203 -20.81 3.39 -3.60
N ILE A 204 -19.76 4.11 -3.18
CA ILE A 204 -18.42 4.02 -3.77
C ILE A 204 -17.40 3.95 -2.64
N TRP A 205 -16.30 3.24 -2.85
CA TRP A 205 -15.16 3.31 -1.95
C TRP A 205 -14.18 4.38 -2.41
N ILE A 206 -13.77 5.23 -1.47
CA ILE A 206 -12.68 6.18 -1.63
C ILE A 206 -11.53 5.68 -0.79
N ILE A 207 -10.49 5.20 -1.44
CA ILE A 207 -9.22 4.85 -0.79
C ILE A 207 -8.31 6.07 -0.90
N GLN A 208 -8.09 6.75 0.21
CA GLN A 208 -7.25 7.93 0.28
C GLN A 208 -5.77 7.57 0.14
N PRO A 209 -4.89 8.52 -0.21
CA PRO A 209 -3.45 8.26 -0.36
C PRO A 209 -2.77 7.69 0.89
N ASP A 210 -3.31 7.95 2.10
CA ASP A 210 -2.84 7.41 3.37
C ASP A 210 -3.26 5.95 3.64
N GLY A 211 -4.07 5.35 2.74
CA GLY A 211 -4.60 3.99 2.88
C GLY A 211 -5.92 3.91 3.66
N GLN A 212 -6.49 5.04 4.10
CA GLN A 212 -7.84 5.03 4.67
C GLN A 212 -8.87 4.74 3.59
N ALA A 213 -9.79 3.81 3.87
CA ALA A 213 -10.89 3.45 2.98
C ALA A 213 -12.21 3.93 3.57
N ILE A 214 -12.94 4.73 2.79
CA ILE A 214 -14.20 5.35 3.18
C ILE A 214 -15.29 4.86 2.22
N LYS A 215 -16.34 4.25 2.76
CA LYS A 215 -17.52 3.87 1.99
C LYS A 215 -18.49 5.05 1.92
N GLN A 216 -18.50 5.73 0.79
CA GLN A 216 -19.32 6.93 0.57
C GLN A 216 -20.66 6.57 -0.05
N PRO A 217 -21.80 6.94 0.57
CA PRO A 217 -23.11 6.87 -0.06
C PRO A 217 -23.22 7.84 -1.24
N ILE A 218 -23.68 7.36 -2.41
CA ILE A 218 -23.82 8.16 -3.63
C ILE A 218 -25.22 8.13 -4.26
N ALA A 219 -26.14 7.34 -3.75
CA ALA A 219 -27.50 7.31 -4.27
C ALA A 219 -28.25 8.61 -3.93
N TYR A 220 -29.33 8.88 -4.66
CA TYR A 220 -30.09 10.12 -4.51
C TYR A 220 -30.61 10.34 -3.07
N TRP A 221 -31.01 9.25 -2.39
CA TRP A 221 -31.63 9.30 -1.06
C TRP A 221 -30.63 9.31 0.11
N ASN A 222 -29.36 8.95 -0.11
CA ASN A 222 -28.36 8.84 0.95
C ASN A 222 -27.07 9.59 0.65
N HIS A 223 -27.11 10.52 -0.32
CA HIS A 223 -25.91 11.21 -0.80
C HIS A 223 -25.19 11.99 0.31
N GLN A 224 -23.92 11.72 0.46
CA GLN A 224 -22.97 12.48 1.28
C GLN A 224 -21.78 12.90 0.43
N THR A 225 -21.22 14.05 0.71
CA THR A 225 -19.99 14.52 0.06
C THR A 225 -18.78 14.09 0.88
N GLN A 226 -17.74 13.65 0.20
CA GLN A 226 -16.46 13.30 0.80
C GLN A 226 -15.37 13.92 -0.07
N ASP A 227 -14.37 14.53 0.56
CA ASP A 227 -13.22 15.07 -0.14
C ASP A 227 -12.39 13.96 -0.76
N ILE A 228 -11.95 14.17 -2.00
CA ILE A 228 -11.11 13.26 -2.75
C ILE A 228 -9.74 13.91 -2.88
N ALA A 229 -8.76 13.37 -2.19
CA ALA A 229 -7.40 13.85 -2.25
C ALA A 229 -6.71 13.49 -3.58
N PRO A 230 -5.76 14.30 -4.08
CA PRO A 230 -4.92 13.89 -5.21
C PRO A 230 -4.20 12.58 -4.87
N GLY A 231 -4.24 11.62 -5.79
CA GLY A 231 -3.70 10.27 -5.59
C GLY A 231 -4.70 9.25 -4.99
N ALA A 232 -5.90 9.68 -4.60
CA ALA A 232 -6.94 8.77 -4.14
C ALA A 232 -7.35 7.76 -5.23
N THR A 233 -7.89 6.62 -4.78
CA THR A 233 -8.51 5.62 -5.66
C THR A 233 -10.00 5.55 -5.36
N LEU A 234 -10.80 5.67 -6.40
CA LEU A 234 -12.23 5.45 -6.38
C LEU A 234 -12.50 4.03 -6.86
N TYR A 235 -13.09 3.20 -6.02
CA TYR A 235 -13.41 1.83 -6.36
C TYR A 235 -14.92 1.61 -6.36
N VAL A 236 -15.46 1.18 -7.51
CA VAL A 236 -16.86 0.82 -7.69
C VAL A 236 -16.99 -0.68 -7.53
N GLU A 237 -17.74 -1.12 -6.54
CA GLU A 237 -18.00 -2.54 -6.31
C GLU A 237 -18.76 -3.18 -7.48
N PHE A 238 -18.48 -4.45 -7.74
CA PHE A 238 -19.37 -5.28 -8.54
C PHE A 238 -20.57 -5.69 -7.69
N SER A 239 -21.78 -5.52 -8.22
CA SER A 239 -22.99 -5.96 -7.53
C SER A 239 -22.99 -7.48 -7.33
N SER A 240 -23.57 -7.95 -6.24
CA SER A 240 -23.58 -9.35 -5.78
C SER A 240 -24.38 -10.34 -6.66
N GLY A 241 -24.45 -10.11 -7.96
CA GLY A 241 -25.15 -10.97 -8.93
C GLY A 241 -24.40 -12.25 -9.34
N PHE A 242 -23.19 -12.50 -8.84
CA PHE A 242 -22.37 -13.68 -9.13
C PHE A 242 -22.06 -14.49 -7.86
N GLY A 243 -23.11 -15.09 -7.27
CA GLY A 243 -22.99 -15.89 -6.05
C GLY A 243 -22.76 -15.04 -4.80
N ASP A 244 -22.88 -15.65 -3.62
CA ASP A 244 -22.71 -14.99 -2.31
C ASP A 244 -21.25 -14.63 -1.97
N ASP A 245 -20.36 -14.57 -2.96
CA ASP A 245 -18.94 -14.31 -2.74
C ASP A 245 -18.65 -12.80 -2.67
N THR A 246 -18.78 -12.24 -1.48
CA THR A 246 -18.41 -10.85 -1.17
C THR A 246 -16.89 -10.62 -1.20
N SER A 247 -16.11 -11.70 -1.29
CA SER A 247 -14.65 -11.66 -1.13
C SER A 247 -13.94 -10.86 -2.22
N LEU A 248 -14.51 -10.76 -3.45
CA LEU A 248 -13.93 -9.94 -4.52
C LEU A 248 -13.77 -8.48 -4.10
N ASN A 249 -14.87 -7.86 -3.65
CA ASN A 249 -14.87 -6.44 -3.29
C ASN A 249 -14.02 -6.18 -2.05
N GLU A 250 -14.13 -7.04 -1.03
CA GLU A 250 -13.33 -6.94 0.21
C GLU A 250 -11.83 -7.07 -0.08
N ASN A 251 -11.43 -8.06 -0.86
CA ASN A 251 -10.03 -8.26 -1.22
C ASN A 251 -9.51 -7.12 -2.11
N MET A 252 -10.33 -6.59 -3.01
CA MET A 252 -9.97 -5.40 -3.81
C MET A 252 -9.66 -4.20 -2.93
N ILE A 253 -10.52 -3.90 -1.95
CA ILE A 253 -10.31 -2.78 -1.02
C ILE A 253 -9.03 -2.99 -0.23
N GLU A 254 -8.79 -4.19 0.28
CA GLU A 254 -7.59 -4.50 1.05
C GLU A 254 -6.31 -4.35 0.21
N LEU A 255 -6.29 -4.82 -1.03
CA LEU A 255 -5.15 -4.62 -1.94
C LEU A 255 -4.90 -3.13 -2.22
N LEU A 256 -5.96 -2.36 -2.44
CA LEU A 256 -5.86 -0.94 -2.75
C LEU A 256 -5.39 -0.09 -1.55
N ARG A 257 -5.70 -0.49 -0.31
CA ARG A 257 -5.19 0.14 0.91
C ARG A 257 -3.70 -0.10 1.14
N ASN A 258 -3.21 -1.26 0.71
CA ASN A 258 -1.83 -1.74 0.90
C ASN A 258 -0.90 -1.40 -0.27
N ARG A 259 -1.27 -0.42 -1.09
CA ARG A 259 -0.40 0.19 -2.10
C ARG A 259 0.09 1.56 -1.64
N ALA A 260 1.19 2.06 -2.23
CA ALA A 260 1.61 3.45 -2.15
C ALA A 260 1.51 4.16 -3.51
N LEU A 261 1.80 5.46 -3.52
CA LEU A 261 1.82 6.31 -4.74
C LEU A 261 3.09 6.11 -5.57
#